data_190e0c4828c27deadd78adab45f84bae
#
_entry.id   190e0c4828c27deadd78adab45f84bae
#
_cell.length_a   1.000
_cell.length_b   1.000
_cell.length_c   1.000
_cell.angle_alpha   90.00
_cell.angle_beta   90.00
_cell.angle_gamma   90.00
#
_symmetry.space_group_name_H-M   'P 1'
#
loop_
_entity.id
_entity.type
_entity.pdbx_description
1 polymer ?
#
loop_
_entity_poly.entity_id
_entity_poly.type
_entity_poly.pdbx_seq_one_letter_code
_entity_poly.pdbx_strand_id
1 'polypeptide(L)'
;MSHFLSNRLDRLEAHLKAENPALLEVLPTFYKFDKLLNKIGLLDKESSLASRISWWPLISVLGTFSSGKSTFINDYVGEKLQNTGNQAVDDKFTVICHRSSGLASNRTLPGSALDADPRFPFFRISHEIEKVAKGEGKRIESYLQLRTTSKDRIKSKILIDSPGFDADDQRRSTLRITDHIIDLSDLVLVFFDARHPEPGAMQDTLEHLVAKTIARTDASKFFYVLNQIDTAAKEDNPEEIVGAWQRSVAQAGLGAGQFFTIYNEAASVPIEDKALKERFQAKRDHDLKKILDAMDEVELQRNYRIVGVLETVANELEHDIIPTLRTAQAQWRRGVLIGDGIGLVVLAVLAGTLANVLHWMPASDMFSFDWLMQHRLNTFVTLAAIVVLAGSFHYWVRGVVAKRVAARLNETYGQVELNLKAAFLKTTGALRSIFRPEPVGWSTRDQKLVRVIRETVADHIQTLNDRYADPSGKTLLPAMASAEAAAAVAVEPSDQVAAKNEASAA
;
A
#
# COMPACT_ATOMS: atom_id res chain seq x y z
N MET A 1 2.11 8.01 20.23
CA MET A 1 1.99 6.69 19.54
C MET A 1 1.34 5.74 20.52
N SER A 2 0.37 4.92 20.07
CA SER A 2 -0.12 3.82 20.88
C SER A 2 0.98 2.77 21.04
N HIS A 3 0.97 2.00 22.11
CA HIS A 3 1.94 0.93 22.36
C HIS A 3 1.94 -0.11 21.23
N PHE A 4 0.78 -0.33 20.61
CA PHE A 4 0.61 -1.23 19.47
C PHE A 4 1.39 -0.75 18.22
N LEU A 5 1.25 0.54 17.87
CA LEU A 5 1.95 1.10 16.70
C LEU A 5 3.47 1.12 16.91
N SER A 6 3.94 1.48 18.12
CA SER A 6 5.36 1.43 18.44
C SER A 6 5.93 0.03 18.26
N ASN A 7 5.27 -0.99 18.83
CA ASN A 7 5.69 -2.39 18.71
C ASN A 7 5.74 -2.88 17.24
N ARG A 8 4.78 -2.43 16.41
CA ARG A 8 4.73 -2.77 14.98
C ARG A 8 5.90 -2.15 14.21
N LEU A 9 6.22 -0.89 14.51
CA LEU A 9 7.33 -0.18 13.86
C LEU A 9 8.69 -0.71 14.31
N ASP A 10 8.84 -1.08 15.59
CA ASP A 10 10.06 -1.69 16.12
C ASP A 10 10.33 -3.05 15.46
N ARG A 11 9.28 -3.84 15.22
CA ARG A 11 9.37 -5.10 14.47
C ARG A 11 9.72 -4.87 13.00
N LEU A 12 9.12 -3.85 12.36
CA LEU A 12 9.45 -3.47 10.99
C LEU A 12 10.94 -3.12 10.87
N GLU A 13 11.45 -2.31 11.79
CA GLU A 13 12.86 -1.93 11.84
C GLU A 13 13.77 -3.15 11.97
N ALA A 14 13.44 -4.09 12.87
CA ALA A 14 14.17 -5.33 13.06
C ALA A 14 14.19 -6.19 11.78
N HIS A 15 13.06 -6.31 11.08
CA HIS A 15 12.99 -7.04 9.81
C HIS A 15 13.80 -6.35 8.71
N LEU A 16 13.68 -5.03 8.55
CA LEU A 16 14.46 -4.28 7.56
C LEU A 16 15.97 -4.42 7.82
N LYS A 17 16.39 -4.36 9.07
CA LYS A 17 17.80 -4.56 9.44
C LYS A 17 18.33 -5.93 9.03
N ALA A 18 17.48 -6.97 9.11
CA ALA A 18 17.86 -8.34 8.79
C ALA A 18 17.80 -8.66 7.29
N GLU A 19 16.82 -8.06 6.56
CA GLU A 19 16.50 -8.46 5.19
C GLU A 19 16.82 -7.38 4.15
N ASN A 20 16.61 -6.09 4.47
CA ASN A 20 16.86 -4.97 3.53
C ASN A 20 17.42 -3.72 4.23
N PRO A 21 18.72 -3.68 4.54
CA PRO A 21 19.35 -2.55 5.23
C PRO A 21 19.26 -1.21 4.46
N ALA A 22 19.12 -1.25 3.12
CA ALA A 22 18.99 -0.03 2.32
C ALA A 22 17.71 0.75 2.67
N LEU A 23 16.61 0.06 2.88
CA LEU A 23 15.34 0.67 3.27
C LEU A 23 15.32 1.10 4.74
N LEU A 24 16.16 0.53 5.58
CA LEU A 24 16.28 0.95 6.98
C LEU A 24 16.69 2.43 7.08
N GLU A 25 17.56 2.90 6.19
CA GLU A 25 18.02 4.30 6.16
C GLU A 25 16.90 5.28 5.77
N VAL A 26 15.88 4.81 5.06
CA VAL A 26 14.73 5.61 4.63
C VAL A 26 13.69 5.77 5.74
N LEU A 27 13.58 4.80 6.64
CA LEU A 27 12.55 4.74 7.70
C LEU A 27 12.48 5.99 8.60
N PRO A 28 13.60 6.63 9.05
CA PRO A 28 13.54 7.86 9.82
C PRO A 28 12.87 9.02 9.09
N THR A 29 12.94 9.05 7.74
CA THR A 29 12.28 10.07 6.92
C THR A 29 10.77 9.91 6.96
N PHE A 30 10.26 8.66 6.93
CA PHE A 30 8.84 8.37 7.17
C PHE A 30 8.38 8.88 8.54
N TYR A 31 9.15 8.65 9.59
CA TYR A 31 8.79 9.14 10.94
C TYR A 31 8.76 10.66 11.07
N LYS A 32 9.65 11.36 10.36
CA LYS A 32 9.61 12.83 10.30
C LYS A 32 8.34 13.30 9.59
N PHE A 33 7.97 12.62 8.51
CA PHE A 33 6.78 12.96 7.75
C PHE A 33 5.49 12.63 8.52
N ASP A 34 5.43 11.49 9.21
CA ASP A 34 4.30 11.13 10.10
C ASP A 34 4.00 12.22 11.12
N LYS A 35 5.05 12.78 11.76
CA LYS A 35 4.89 13.89 12.71
C LYS A 35 4.22 15.11 12.08
N LEU A 36 4.58 15.44 10.85
CA LEU A 36 3.99 16.54 10.09
C LEU A 36 2.52 16.25 9.75
N LEU A 37 2.23 15.09 9.19
CA LEU A 37 0.87 14.69 8.80
C LEU A 37 -0.06 14.60 10.00
N ASN A 38 0.41 14.05 11.12
CA ASN A 38 -0.30 14.05 12.39
C ASN A 38 -0.57 15.47 12.91
N LYS A 39 0.40 16.38 12.78
CA LYS A 39 0.27 17.77 13.18
C LYS A 39 -0.81 18.51 12.38
N ILE A 40 -0.91 18.23 11.08
CA ILE A 40 -1.97 18.77 10.21
C ILE A 40 -3.32 18.08 10.50
N GLY A 41 -3.32 16.81 10.88
CA GLY A 41 -4.50 15.99 11.12
C GLY A 41 -4.90 15.13 9.92
N LEU A 42 -3.99 14.94 8.95
CA LEU A 42 -4.15 14.07 7.80
C LEU A 42 -3.94 12.59 8.16
N LEU A 43 -3.24 12.34 9.24
CA LEU A 43 -2.94 11.01 9.76
C LEU A 43 -3.37 10.94 11.22
N ASP A 44 -3.95 9.82 11.64
CA ASP A 44 -4.30 9.58 13.04
C ASP A 44 -3.06 9.29 13.87
N LYS A 45 -3.12 9.58 15.19
CA LYS A 45 -2.00 9.33 16.11
C LYS A 45 -1.63 7.86 16.24
N GLU A 46 -2.54 6.97 15.88
CA GLU A 46 -2.39 5.51 15.91
C GLU A 46 -2.01 4.91 14.56
N SER A 47 -1.73 5.75 13.57
CA SER A 47 -1.38 5.36 12.22
C SER A 47 -0.06 5.98 11.79
N SER A 48 0.68 5.30 10.91
CA SER A 48 1.94 5.74 10.33
C SER A 48 1.93 5.48 8.83
N LEU A 49 2.52 6.34 8.02
CA LEU A 49 2.77 6.09 6.60
C LEU A 49 3.54 4.78 6.41
N ALA A 50 4.55 4.55 7.26
CA ALA A 50 5.35 3.35 7.22
C ALA A 50 4.52 2.06 7.42
N SER A 51 3.38 2.14 8.12
CA SER A 51 2.47 1.00 8.31
C SER A 51 1.44 0.84 7.20
N ARG A 52 1.34 1.80 6.28
CA ARG A 52 0.35 1.82 5.18
C ARG A 52 0.89 1.38 3.84
N ILE A 53 2.18 1.13 3.75
CA ILE A 53 2.87 0.64 2.55
C ILE A 53 3.38 -0.77 2.78
N SER A 54 3.46 -1.55 1.71
CA SER A 54 4.19 -2.82 1.74
C SER A 54 5.67 -2.54 1.58
N TRP A 55 6.49 -2.99 2.52
CA TRP A 55 7.96 -2.85 2.48
C TRP A 55 8.61 -3.96 1.68
N TRP A 56 7.95 -5.11 1.55
CA TRP A 56 8.40 -6.23 0.74
C TRP A 56 7.65 -6.24 -0.59
N PRO A 57 8.32 -6.56 -1.70
CA PRO A 57 7.66 -6.78 -2.98
C PRO A 57 6.70 -7.95 -2.88
N LEU A 58 5.52 -7.77 -3.47
CA LEU A 58 4.49 -8.79 -3.55
C LEU A 58 4.43 -9.35 -4.97
N ILE A 59 4.55 -10.66 -5.07
CA ILE A 59 4.42 -11.41 -6.31
C ILE A 59 3.17 -12.28 -6.20
N SER A 60 2.17 -12.02 -7.03
CA SER A 60 0.93 -12.82 -7.04
C SER A 60 0.95 -13.83 -8.16
N VAL A 61 0.56 -15.06 -7.83
CA VAL A 61 0.38 -16.15 -8.78
C VAL A 61 -1.11 -16.46 -8.87
N LEU A 62 -1.70 -16.11 -9.99
CA LEU A 62 -3.13 -16.26 -10.27
C LEU A 62 -3.34 -17.30 -11.37
N GLY A 63 -4.52 -17.89 -11.46
CA GLY A 63 -4.82 -18.78 -12.57
C GLY A 63 -5.91 -19.78 -12.22
N THR A 64 -6.37 -20.47 -13.26
CA THR A 64 -7.38 -21.52 -13.16
C THR A 64 -6.88 -22.69 -12.31
N PHE A 65 -7.84 -23.50 -11.89
CA PHE A 65 -7.55 -24.79 -11.28
C PHE A 65 -6.68 -25.64 -12.25
N SER A 66 -5.80 -26.44 -11.71
CA SER A 66 -4.87 -27.32 -12.48
C SER A 66 -3.92 -26.62 -13.47
N SER A 67 -3.85 -25.28 -13.52
CA SER A 67 -2.90 -24.57 -14.38
C SER A 67 -1.42 -24.70 -13.95
N GLY A 68 -1.14 -25.41 -12.85
CA GLY A 68 0.22 -25.71 -12.37
C GLY A 68 0.85 -24.65 -11.47
N LYS A 69 0.08 -23.69 -10.93
CA LYS A 69 0.56 -22.65 -9.99
C LYS A 69 1.35 -23.22 -8.82
N SER A 70 0.74 -24.19 -8.11
CA SER A 70 1.35 -24.80 -6.90
C SER A 70 2.63 -25.56 -7.23
N THR A 71 2.70 -26.19 -8.41
CA THR A 71 3.93 -26.84 -8.87
C THR A 71 5.03 -25.82 -9.15
N PHE A 72 4.71 -24.74 -9.86
CA PHE A 72 5.65 -23.65 -10.11
C PHE A 72 6.16 -23.03 -8.81
N ILE A 73 5.29 -22.77 -7.86
CA ILE A 73 5.65 -22.19 -6.54
C ILE A 73 6.59 -23.15 -5.79
N ASN A 74 6.27 -24.44 -5.74
CA ASN A 74 7.11 -25.44 -5.08
C ASN A 74 8.50 -25.53 -5.71
N ASP A 75 8.57 -25.52 -7.04
CA ASP A 75 9.83 -25.50 -7.80
C ASP A 75 10.64 -24.22 -7.52
N TYR A 76 9.96 -23.06 -7.59
CA TYR A 76 10.61 -21.78 -7.32
C TYR A 76 11.20 -21.72 -5.91
N VAL A 77 10.44 -22.17 -4.92
CA VAL A 77 10.88 -22.17 -3.52
C VAL A 77 11.92 -23.26 -3.24
N GLY A 78 11.90 -24.33 -4.03
CA GLY A 78 12.74 -25.52 -3.79
C GLY A 78 12.26 -26.36 -2.60
N GLU A 79 10.96 -26.32 -2.32
CA GLU A 79 10.34 -27.04 -1.21
C GLU A 79 8.85 -27.28 -1.48
N LYS A 80 8.33 -28.45 -1.10
CA LYS A 80 6.90 -28.77 -1.22
C LYS A 80 6.09 -28.02 -0.15
N LEU A 81 5.76 -26.74 -0.45
CA LEU A 81 4.94 -25.90 0.42
C LEU A 81 3.45 -26.02 0.10
N GLN A 82 3.11 -26.06 -1.19
CA GLN A 82 1.75 -26.17 -1.66
C GLN A 82 1.38 -27.61 -1.99
N ASN A 83 0.13 -27.98 -1.68
CA ASN A 83 -0.38 -29.27 -2.11
C ASN A 83 -0.60 -29.23 -3.64
N THR A 84 -0.11 -30.25 -4.31
CA THR A 84 -0.30 -30.43 -5.75
C THR A 84 -1.27 -31.59 -5.97
N GLY A 85 -2.29 -31.41 -6.79
CA GLY A 85 -3.27 -32.45 -7.10
C GLY A 85 -4.37 -31.94 -8.02
N ASN A 86 -5.16 -32.87 -8.58
CA ASN A 86 -6.26 -32.57 -9.49
C ASN A 86 -7.59 -32.26 -8.77
N GLN A 87 -7.60 -32.19 -7.44
CA GLN A 87 -8.79 -31.79 -6.66
C GLN A 87 -8.54 -30.42 -6.05
N ALA A 88 -9.60 -29.62 -5.92
CA ALA A 88 -9.57 -28.30 -5.27
C ALA A 88 -9.07 -28.44 -3.83
N VAL A 89 -7.82 -28.11 -3.59
CA VAL A 89 -7.16 -28.37 -2.30
C VAL A 89 -7.10 -27.10 -1.45
N ASP A 90 -7.01 -25.93 -2.06
CA ASP A 90 -6.88 -24.66 -1.35
C ASP A 90 -7.96 -23.66 -1.83
N ASP A 91 -8.98 -23.43 -0.98
CA ASP A 91 -10.04 -22.43 -1.21
C ASP A 91 -9.60 -21.02 -0.77
N LYS A 92 -8.35 -20.88 -0.31
CA LYS A 92 -7.83 -19.65 0.30
C LYS A 92 -6.59 -19.15 -0.43
N PHE A 93 -6.44 -17.84 -0.43
CA PHE A 93 -5.15 -17.24 -0.79
C PHE A 93 -4.08 -17.65 0.21
N THR A 94 -2.98 -18.16 -0.28
CA THR A 94 -1.84 -18.54 0.54
C THR A 94 -0.72 -17.51 0.40
N VAL A 95 -0.45 -16.80 1.47
CA VAL A 95 0.68 -15.87 1.57
C VAL A 95 1.91 -16.64 2.01
N ILE A 96 3.00 -16.56 1.27
CA ILE A 96 4.25 -17.28 1.54
C ILE A 96 5.34 -16.27 1.83
N CYS A 97 5.99 -16.41 3.01
CA CYS A 97 7.04 -15.51 3.48
C CYS A 97 8.25 -16.25 3.97
N HIS A 98 9.38 -15.57 3.92
CA HIS A 98 10.60 -16.02 4.58
C HIS A 98 10.46 -15.94 6.11
N ARG A 99 11.05 -16.91 6.78
CA ARG A 99 11.20 -16.96 8.23
C ARG A 99 12.68 -17.16 8.56
N SER A 100 13.24 -16.24 9.35
CA SER A 100 14.56 -16.42 9.92
C SER A 100 14.57 -17.66 10.81
N SER A 101 15.61 -18.46 10.69
CA SER A 101 15.81 -19.77 11.29
C SER A 101 15.65 -19.77 12.83
N GLY A 102 15.01 -20.79 13.37
CA GLY A 102 14.92 -21.05 14.81
C GLY A 102 13.75 -21.92 15.25
N LEU A 103 12.69 -22.04 14.46
CA LEU A 103 11.53 -22.87 14.79
C LEU A 103 11.38 -23.98 13.74
N ALA A 104 11.34 -25.20 14.18
CA ALA A 104 11.11 -26.36 13.30
C ALA A 104 9.75 -26.27 12.62
N SER A 105 9.72 -26.67 11.34
CA SER A 105 8.59 -26.95 10.47
C SER A 105 7.89 -25.79 9.76
N ASN A 106 7.61 -26.02 8.49
CA ASN A 106 6.66 -25.32 7.64
C ASN A 106 5.28 -25.38 8.28
N ARG A 107 4.83 -24.27 8.87
CA ARG A 107 3.52 -24.20 9.50
C ARG A 107 2.60 -23.32 8.65
N THR A 108 1.37 -23.78 8.50
CA THR A 108 0.26 -22.95 8.02
C THR A 108 -0.32 -22.23 9.22
N LEU A 109 -0.35 -20.88 9.15
CA LEU A 109 -0.91 -20.02 10.16
C LEU A 109 -2.22 -19.41 9.63
N PRO A 110 -3.18 -19.08 10.51
CA PRO A 110 -4.42 -18.43 10.09
C PRO A 110 -4.17 -17.04 9.51
N GLY A 111 -5.10 -16.54 8.71
CA GLY A 111 -5.00 -15.21 8.08
C GLY A 111 -4.84 -14.06 9.06
N SER A 112 -5.36 -14.20 10.29
CA SER A 112 -5.17 -13.23 11.37
C SER A 112 -3.70 -13.03 11.78
N ALA A 113 -2.81 -14.00 11.49
CA ALA A 113 -1.38 -13.84 11.71
C ALA A 113 -0.78 -12.72 10.83
N LEU A 114 -1.40 -12.42 9.68
CA LEU A 114 -0.98 -11.36 8.77
C LEU A 114 -1.21 -9.96 9.36
N ASP A 115 -2.27 -9.77 10.15
CA ASP A 115 -2.55 -8.50 10.81
C ASP A 115 -1.45 -8.09 11.80
N ALA A 116 -0.80 -9.07 12.40
CA ALA A 116 0.29 -8.84 13.36
C ALA A 116 1.67 -8.66 12.70
N ASP A 117 1.81 -9.03 11.44
CA ASP A 117 3.09 -8.96 10.70
C ASP A 117 3.27 -7.57 10.09
N PRO A 118 4.31 -6.80 10.46
CA PRO A 118 4.52 -5.44 9.96
C PRO A 118 4.90 -5.39 8.47
N ARG A 119 5.26 -6.52 7.87
CA ARG A 119 5.61 -6.61 6.44
C ARG A 119 4.40 -6.36 5.53
N PHE A 120 3.16 -6.57 6.05
CA PHE A 120 1.94 -6.51 5.27
C PHE A 120 1.06 -5.31 5.60
N PRO A 121 0.53 -4.63 4.61
CA PRO A 121 -0.55 -3.66 4.76
C PRO A 121 -1.94 -4.34 4.67
N PHE A 122 -2.11 -5.55 5.19
CA PHE A 122 -3.34 -6.34 5.00
C PHE A 122 -4.57 -5.85 5.78
N PHE A 123 -4.41 -4.90 6.71
CA PHE A 123 -5.56 -4.26 7.35
C PHE A 123 -6.57 -3.66 6.35
N ARG A 124 -6.12 -3.35 5.11
CA ARG A 124 -6.99 -2.88 4.03
C ARG A 124 -7.86 -3.98 3.46
N ILE A 125 -7.38 -5.22 3.37
CA ILE A 125 -8.17 -6.35 2.85
C ILE A 125 -9.40 -6.58 3.71
N SER A 126 -9.27 -6.60 5.03
CA SER A 126 -10.41 -6.69 5.95
C SER A 126 -11.41 -5.55 5.72
N HIS A 127 -10.92 -4.33 5.47
CA HIS A 127 -11.77 -3.17 5.22
C HIS A 127 -12.47 -3.23 3.86
N GLU A 128 -11.79 -3.67 2.81
CA GLU A 128 -12.40 -3.83 1.49
C GLU A 128 -13.46 -4.95 1.50
N ILE A 129 -13.18 -6.08 2.15
CA ILE A 129 -14.14 -7.15 2.34
C ILE A 129 -15.36 -6.64 3.11
N GLU A 130 -15.17 -5.86 4.18
CA GLU A 130 -16.25 -5.29 4.99
C GLU A 130 -17.13 -4.31 4.18
N LYS A 131 -16.57 -3.54 3.25
CA LYS A 131 -17.31 -2.65 2.34
C LYS A 131 -18.21 -3.45 1.40
N VAL A 132 -17.80 -4.66 1.01
CA VAL A 132 -18.52 -5.51 0.05
C VAL A 132 -19.63 -6.29 0.71
N ALA A 133 -19.30 -6.91 1.83
CA ALA A 133 -20.18 -7.78 2.58
C ALA A 133 -20.00 -7.47 4.07
N LYS A 134 -21.01 -6.83 4.67
CA LYS A 134 -20.99 -6.47 6.08
C LYS A 134 -20.83 -7.72 6.95
N GLY A 135 -19.80 -7.70 7.82
CA GLY A 135 -19.47 -8.81 8.71
C GLY A 135 -18.40 -9.76 8.18
N GLU A 136 -18.10 -9.76 6.88
CA GLU A 136 -17.08 -10.64 6.28
C GLU A 136 -15.65 -10.15 6.50
N GLY A 137 -15.43 -8.86 6.72
CA GLY A 137 -14.10 -8.32 7.05
C GLY A 137 -13.49 -8.94 8.31
N LYS A 138 -14.33 -9.40 9.25
CA LYS A 138 -13.90 -10.14 10.45
C LYS A 138 -13.54 -11.60 10.18
N ARG A 139 -13.86 -12.11 8.98
CA ARG A 139 -13.64 -13.51 8.56
C ARG A 139 -12.44 -13.65 7.64
N ILE A 140 -11.42 -12.83 7.81
CA ILE A 140 -10.19 -12.87 7.00
C ILE A 140 -9.57 -14.27 6.93
N GLU A 141 -9.75 -15.06 7.99
CA GLU A 141 -9.27 -16.46 8.09
C GLU A 141 -9.95 -17.42 7.09
N SER A 142 -11.15 -17.06 6.61
CA SER A 142 -11.83 -17.84 5.57
C SER A 142 -11.25 -17.60 4.18
N TYR A 143 -10.51 -16.53 3.98
CA TYR A 143 -9.98 -16.12 2.69
C TYR A 143 -8.46 -16.19 2.58
N LEU A 144 -7.75 -16.04 3.70
CA LEU A 144 -6.29 -15.94 3.75
C LEU A 144 -5.68 -16.93 4.72
N GLN A 145 -4.52 -17.45 4.37
CA GLN A 145 -3.62 -18.21 5.24
C GLN A 145 -2.17 -17.80 4.99
N LEU A 146 -1.33 -17.97 6.01
CA LEU A 146 0.10 -17.68 5.95
C LEU A 146 0.90 -18.97 6.01
N ARG A 147 1.80 -19.18 5.05
CA ARG A 147 2.83 -20.22 5.09
C ARG A 147 4.21 -19.59 5.19
N THR A 148 5.07 -20.19 5.96
CA THR A 148 6.44 -19.69 6.14
C THR A 148 7.45 -20.75 5.75
N THR A 149 8.54 -20.31 5.10
CA THR A 149 9.67 -21.15 4.71
C THR A 149 10.99 -20.53 5.16
N SER A 150 12.00 -21.34 5.36
CA SER A 150 13.38 -20.89 5.63
C SER A 150 14.25 -20.80 4.37
N LYS A 151 13.68 -21.02 3.19
CA LYS A 151 14.42 -20.98 1.93
C LYS A 151 14.78 -19.54 1.56
N ASP A 152 16.05 -19.29 1.26
CA ASP A 152 16.56 -17.96 0.95
C ASP A 152 15.92 -17.33 -0.30
N ARG A 153 15.39 -18.16 -1.22
CA ARG A 153 14.78 -17.69 -2.44
C ARG A 153 13.53 -16.80 -2.20
N ILE A 154 12.89 -16.94 -1.05
CA ILE A 154 11.76 -16.12 -0.59
C ILE A 154 12.20 -14.97 0.32
N LYS A 155 13.48 -14.90 0.66
CA LYS A 155 13.99 -13.79 1.46
C LYS A 155 13.75 -12.46 0.76
N SER A 156 13.33 -11.45 1.51
CA SER A 156 12.99 -10.11 1.00
C SER A 156 11.83 -10.06 -0.01
N LYS A 157 11.01 -11.13 -0.12
CA LYS A 157 9.87 -11.22 -1.05
C LYS A 157 8.67 -11.85 -0.36
N ILE A 158 7.50 -11.58 -0.91
CA ILE A 158 6.23 -12.19 -0.51
C ILE A 158 5.59 -12.78 -1.75
N LEU A 159 5.32 -14.09 -1.72
CA LEU A 159 4.51 -14.76 -2.75
C LEU A 159 3.06 -14.90 -2.25
N ILE A 160 2.11 -14.66 -3.14
CA ILE A 160 0.69 -14.89 -2.88
C ILE A 160 0.16 -15.85 -3.93
N ASP A 161 -0.22 -17.05 -3.50
CA ASP A 161 -0.91 -18.04 -4.33
C ASP A 161 -2.42 -17.84 -4.23
N SER A 162 -3.10 -17.72 -5.37
CA SER A 162 -4.56 -17.63 -5.40
C SER A 162 -5.21 -19.00 -5.33
N PRO A 163 -6.41 -19.12 -4.78
CA PRO A 163 -7.25 -20.28 -5.03
C PRO A 163 -7.46 -20.44 -6.55
N GLY A 164 -7.72 -21.66 -7.00
CA GLY A 164 -8.14 -21.89 -8.37
C GLY A 164 -9.49 -21.19 -8.62
N PHE A 165 -9.57 -20.38 -9.67
CA PHE A 165 -10.81 -19.72 -10.04
C PHE A 165 -11.73 -20.75 -10.71
N ASP A 166 -12.65 -21.31 -9.96
CA ASP A 166 -13.68 -22.19 -10.46
C ASP A 166 -15.08 -21.55 -10.40
N ALA A 167 -16.01 -22.07 -11.19
CA ALA A 167 -17.20 -21.37 -11.64
C ALA A 167 -18.30 -21.08 -10.60
N ASP A 168 -18.19 -21.47 -9.32
CA ASP A 168 -19.32 -21.42 -8.37
C ASP A 168 -19.19 -20.47 -7.17
N ASP A 169 -20.30 -19.96 -6.79
CA ASP A 169 -20.87 -19.22 -5.63
C ASP A 169 -20.01 -18.37 -4.65
N GLN A 170 -18.71 -18.55 -4.50
CA GLN A 170 -17.86 -17.69 -3.65
C GLN A 170 -17.30 -16.44 -4.37
N ARG A 171 -17.74 -16.20 -5.59
CA ARG A 171 -17.14 -15.30 -6.58
C ARG A 171 -16.92 -13.86 -6.17
N ARG A 172 -17.90 -13.20 -5.54
CA ARG A 172 -17.81 -11.73 -5.35
C ARG A 172 -16.76 -11.31 -4.34
N SER A 173 -16.66 -11.99 -3.21
CA SER A 173 -15.68 -11.68 -2.17
C SER A 173 -14.28 -12.08 -2.62
N THR A 174 -14.12 -13.25 -3.23
CA THR A 174 -12.84 -13.73 -3.77
C THR A 174 -12.32 -12.81 -4.89
N LEU A 175 -13.18 -12.39 -5.83
CA LEU A 175 -12.79 -11.47 -6.91
C LEU A 175 -12.33 -10.11 -6.39
N ARG A 176 -12.96 -9.57 -5.34
CA ARG A 176 -12.51 -8.29 -4.75
C ARG A 176 -11.22 -8.42 -3.96
N ILE A 177 -11.01 -9.55 -3.28
CA ILE A 177 -9.72 -9.84 -2.65
C ILE A 177 -8.65 -9.95 -3.72
N THR A 178 -8.95 -10.63 -4.84
CA THR A 178 -8.04 -10.72 -6.00
C THR A 178 -7.67 -9.33 -6.52
N ASP A 179 -8.65 -8.46 -6.74
CA ASP A 179 -8.42 -7.08 -7.17
C ASP A 179 -7.47 -6.34 -6.23
N HIS A 180 -7.75 -6.44 -4.94
CA HIS A 180 -6.93 -5.77 -3.94
C HIS A 180 -5.51 -6.34 -3.86
N ILE A 181 -5.36 -7.67 -3.98
CA ILE A 181 -4.05 -8.32 -4.06
C ILE A 181 -3.29 -7.86 -5.31
N ILE A 182 -3.96 -7.79 -6.47
CA ILE A 182 -3.37 -7.28 -7.71
C ILE A 182 -2.91 -5.83 -7.56
N ASP A 183 -3.71 -4.98 -6.91
CA ASP A 183 -3.35 -3.58 -6.66
C ASP A 183 -2.10 -3.45 -5.78
N LEU A 184 -1.92 -4.35 -4.82
CA LEU A 184 -0.76 -4.39 -3.94
C LEU A 184 0.47 -5.04 -4.59
N SER A 185 0.28 -5.86 -5.63
CA SER A 185 1.35 -6.66 -6.23
C SER A 185 2.25 -5.83 -7.13
N ASP A 186 3.54 -6.13 -7.06
CA ASP A 186 4.57 -5.57 -7.93
C ASP A 186 4.71 -6.39 -9.21
N LEU A 187 4.45 -7.70 -9.15
CA LEU A 187 4.42 -8.62 -10.28
C LEU A 187 3.22 -9.57 -10.15
N VAL A 188 2.52 -9.78 -11.24
CA VAL A 188 1.35 -10.66 -11.30
C VAL A 188 1.57 -11.70 -12.39
N LEU A 189 1.72 -12.95 -11.97
CA LEU A 189 1.84 -14.10 -12.89
C LEU A 189 0.46 -14.73 -13.05
N VAL A 190 -0.09 -14.70 -14.25
CA VAL A 190 -1.40 -15.29 -14.59
C VAL A 190 -1.20 -16.57 -15.35
N PHE A 191 -1.47 -17.71 -14.71
CA PHE A 191 -1.26 -19.04 -15.24
C PHE A 191 -2.47 -19.56 -16.01
N PHE A 192 -2.20 -20.05 -17.20
CA PHE A 192 -3.14 -20.74 -18.08
C PHE A 192 -2.68 -22.18 -18.33
N ASP A 193 -3.62 -23.08 -18.56
CA ASP A 193 -3.38 -24.48 -18.88
C ASP A 193 -3.41 -24.67 -20.39
N ALA A 194 -2.32 -25.16 -20.97
CA ALA A 194 -2.24 -25.42 -22.42
C ALA A 194 -3.18 -26.53 -22.93
N ARG A 195 -3.70 -27.36 -22.03
CA ARG A 195 -4.75 -28.34 -22.35
C ARG A 195 -6.10 -27.72 -22.63
N HIS A 196 -6.33 -26.54 -22.06
CA HIS A 196 -7.54 -25.74 -22.20
C HIS A 196 -7.16 -24.29 -22.46
N PRO A 197 -6.62 -23.98 -23.66
CA PRO A 197 -6.08 -22.64 -23.96
C PRO A 197 -7.17 -21.57 -24.07
N GLU A 198 -8.43 -21.97 -24.16
CA GLU A 198 -9.56 -21.06 -24.21
C GLU A 198 -9.88 -20.52 -22.82
N PRO A 199 -10.12 -19.20 -22.67
CA PRO A 199 -10.33 -18.59 -21.37
C PRO A 199 -11.71 -18.87 -20.74
N GLY A 200 -12.46 -19.90 -21.17
CA GLY A 200 -13.85 -20.15 -20.78
C GLY A 200 -14.10 -20.12 -19.28
N ALA A 201 -13.42 -20.98 -18.50
CA ALA A 201 -13.60 -21.01 -17.03
C ALA A 201 -13.02 -19.77 -16.33
N MET A 202 -12.14 -19.05 -17.01
CA MET A 202 -11.48 -17.84 -16.49
C MET A 202 -12.11 -16.54 -17.00
N GLN A 203 -13.10 -16.64 -17.90
CA GLN A 203 -13.64 -15.48 -18.60
C GLN A 203 -14.14 -14.39 -17.65
N ASP A 204 -14.87 -14.73 -16.61
CA ASP A 204 -15.37 -13.79 -15.60
C ASP A 204 -14.21 -13.14 -14.83
N THR A 205 -13.18 -13.92 -14.51
CA THR A 205 -11.98 -13.42 -13.82
C THR A 205 -11.16 -12.52 -14.74
N LEU A 206 -11.01 -12.92 -16.02
CA LEU A 206 -10.34 -12.10 -17.02
C LEU A 206 -11.08 -10.81 -17.29
N GLU A 207 -12.41 -10.84 -17.45
CA GLU A 207 -13.23 -9.65 -17.63
C GLU A 207 -13.08 -8.68 -16.44
N HIS A 208 -13.04 -9.22 -15.23
CA HIS A 208 -12.85 -8.42 -14.02
C HIS A 208 -11.43 -7.83 -13.93
N LEU A 209 -10.40 -8.61 -14.26
CA LEU A 209 -9.02 -8.14 -14.39
C LEU A 209 -8.88 -7.11 -15.51
N VAL A 210 -9.52 -7.35 -16.67
CA VAL A 210 -9.51 -6.48 -17.85
C VAL A 210 -10.11 -5.13 -17.53
N ALA A 211 -11.31 -5.08 -16.99
CA ALA A 211 -12.02 -3.82 -16.72
C ALA A 211 -11.18 -2.87 -15.85
N LYS A 212 -10.35 -3.42 -14.97
CA LYS A 212 -9.45 -2.64 -14.11
C LYS A 212 -8.05 -2.46 -14.70
N THR A 213 -7.56 -3.40 -15.48
CA THR A 213 -6.20 -3.35 -16.07
C THR A 213 -6.11 -2.29 -17.17
N ILE A 214 -7.16 -2.10 -17.98
CA ILE A 214 -7.22 -1.02 -18.98
C ILE A 214 -7.13 0.37 -18.33
N ALA A 215 -7.66 0.52 -17.12
CA ALA A 215 -7.58 1.76 -16.35
C ALA A 215 -6.25 1.90 -15.57
N ARG A 216 -5.39 0.89 -15.54
CA ARG A 216 -4.13 0.90 -14.79
C ARG A 216 -2.97 1.38 -15.64
N THR A 217 -2.14 2.21 -15.04
CA THR A 217 -0.90 2.73 -15.65
C THR A 217 0.26 1.73 -15.61
N ASP A 218 0.12 0.62 -14.86
CA ASP A 218 1.15 -0.37 -14.57
C ASP A 218 0.90 -1.76 -15.21
N ALA A 219 0.40 -1.77 -16.44
CA ALA A 219 0.13 -3.00 -17.19
C ALA A 219 1.38 -3.90 -17.40
N SER A 220 2.58 -3.34 -17.30
CA SER A 220 3.86 -4.07 -17.45
C SER A 220 4.13 -5.09 -16.35
N LYS A 221 3.42 -5.01 -15.22
CA LYS A 221 3.56 -5.99 -14.12
C LYS A 221 2.87 -7.33 -14.39
N PHE A 222 2.07 -7.45 -15.48
CA PHE A 222 1.34 -8.68 -15.80
C PHE A 222 2.13 -9.57 -16.71
N PHE A 223 2.37 -10.79 -16.26
CA PHE A 223 2.98 -11.88 -17.03
C PHE A 223 1.95 -12.96 -17.22
N TYR A 224 1.58 -13.21 -18.49
CA TYR A 224 0.66 -14.27 -18.88
C TYR A 224 1.47 -15.52 -19.21
N VAL A 225 1.23 -16.60 -18.48
CA VAL A 225 2.03 -17.82 -18.51
C VAL A 225 1.15 -18.98 -18.97
N LEU A 226 1.38 -19.45 -20.18
CA LEU A 226 0.81 -20.70 -20.68
C LEU A 226 1.68 -21.84 -20.19
N ASN A 227 1.19 -22.60 -19.22
CA ASN A 227 1.90 -23.72 -18.62
C ASN A 227 1.44 -25.04 -19.21
N GLN A 228 2.22 -26.11 -19.01
CA GLN A 228 1.98 -27.46 -19.52
C GLN A 228 1.97 -27.56 -21.06
N ILE A 229 2.77 -26.71 -21.71
CA ILE A 229 2.87 -26.68 -23.18
C ILE A 229 3.44 -27.98 -23.75
N ASP A 230 4.12 -28.80 -22.94
CA ASP A 230 4.58 -30.15 -23.29
C ASP A 230 3.43 -31.08 -23.73
N THR A 231 2.22 -30.86 -23.21
CA THR A 231 1.03 -31.63 -23.63
C THR A 231 0.63 -31.37 -25.07
N ALA A 232 0.93 -30.17 -25.59
CA ALA A 232 0.68 -29.76 -26.97
C ALA A 232 1.72 -30.37 -27.97
N ALA A 233 2.79 -30.99 -27.47
CA ALA A 233 3.80 -31.62 -28.33
C ALA A 233 3.27 -32.80 -29.16
N LYS A 234 2.08 -33.30 -28.81
CA LYS A 234 1.37 -34.35 -29.57
C LYS A 234 0.48 -33.82 -30.70
N GLU A 235 0.26 -32.51 -30.70
CA GLU A 235 -0.52 -31.86 -31.75
C GLU A 235 0.34 -31.59 -33.00
N ASP A 236 -0.30 -31.57 -34.17
CA ASP A 236 0.39 -31.33 -35.44
C ASP A 236 1.01 -29.94 -35.52
N ASN A 237 0.43 -28.95 -34.81
CA ASN A 237 0.88 -27.55 -34.81
C ASN A 237 0.81 -26.92 -33.41
N PRO A 238 1.79 -27.21 -32.55
CA PRO A 238 1.78 -26.68 -31.18
C PRO A 238 1.87 -25.14 -31.10
N GLU A 239 2.43 -24.48 -32.11
CA GLU A 239 2.50 -23.02 -32.18
C GLU A 239 1.13 -22.38 -32.37
N GLU A 240 0.18 -23.10 -33.01
CA GLU A 240 -1.19 -22.61 -33.16
C GLU A 240 -1.92 -22.50 -31.85
N ILE A 241 -1.66 -23.38 -30.89
CA ILE A 241 -2.20 -23.34 -29.53
C ILE A 241 -1.73 -22.05 -28.85
N VAL A 242 -0.44 -21.72 -28.91
CA VAL A 242 0.09 -20.48 -28.34
C VAL A 242 -0.53 -19.25 -28.99
N GLY A 243 -0.65 -19.25 -30.33
CA GLY A 243 -1.27 -18.18 -31.11
C GLY A 243 -2.77 -18.00 -30.80
N ALA A 244 -3.50 -19.11 -30.65
CA ALA A 244 -4.92 -19.07 -30.26
C ALA A 244 -5.11 -18.53 -28.86
N TRP A 245 -4.31 -18.97 -27.89
CA TRP A 245 -4.32 -18.46 -26.53
C TRP A 245 -4.00 -16.96 -26.49
N GLN A 246 -2.94 -16.51 -27.16
CA GLN A 246 -2.58 -15.08 -27.20
C GLN A 246 -3.70 -14.23 -27.80
N ARG A 247 -4.34 -14.69 -28.88
CA ARG A 247 -5.50 -14.01 -29.48
C ARG A 247 -6.68 -13.94 -28.51
N SER A 248 -6.99 -15.03 -27.82
CA SER A 248 -8.08 -15.07 -26.83
C SER A 248 -7.84 -14.11 -25.66
N VAL A 249 -6.63 -14.08 -25.11
CA VAL A 249 -6.24 -13.14 -24.04
C VAL A 249 -6.28 -11.70 -24.53
N ALA A 250 -5.82 -11.41 -25.74
CA ALA A 250 -5.86 -10.09 -26.34
C ALA A 250 -7.30 -9.64 -26.64
N GLN A 251 -8.18 -10.53 -27.12
CA GLN A 251 -9.61 -10.26 -27.33
C GLN A 251 -10.34 -9.96 -26.01
N ALA A 252 -9.92 -10.59 -24.93
CA ALA A 252 -10.39 -10.24 -23.58
C ALA A 252 -9.85 -8.90 -23.07
N GLY A 253 -9.04 -8.16 -23.86
CA GLY A 253 -8.49 -6.84 -23.53
C GLY A 253 -7.16 -6.84 -22.76
N LEU A 254 -6.56 -8.01 -22.51
CA LEU A 254 -5.29 -8.17 -21.79
C LEU A 254 -4.09 -8.16 -22.76
N GLY A 255 -4.04 -7.22 -23.69
CA GLY A 255 -2.95 -7.12 -24.68
C GLY A 255 -1.66 -6.46 -24.17
N ALA A 256 -1.68 -5.85 -22.99
CA ALA A 256 -0.58 -5.01 -22.52
C ALA A 256 0.46 -5.72 -21.63
N GLY A 257 0.36 -7.03 -21.42
CA GLY A 257 1.31 -7.83 -20.65
C GLY A 257 2.35 -8.55 -21.48
N GLN A 258 3.21 -9.32 -20.83
CA GLN A 258 4.18 -10.19 -21.47
C GLN A 258 3.68 -11.64 -21.49
N PHE A 259 3.97 -12.36 -22.56
CA PHE A 259 3.49 -13.73 -22.80
C PHE A 259 4.64 -14.73 -22.75
N PHE A 260 4.48 -15.78 -21.93
CA PHE A 260 5.48 -16.81 -21.71
C PHE A 260 4.87 -18.19 -21.84
N THR A 261 5.68 -19.17 -22.26
CA THR A 261 5.28 -20.56 -22.36
C THR A 261 6.25 -21.44 -21.58
N ILE A 262 5.74 -22.19 -20.60
CA ILE A 262 6.57 -23.05 -19.76
C ILE A 262 5.96 -24.43 -19.56
N TYR A 263 6.74 -25.32 -18.99
CA TYR A 263 6.31 -26.60 -18.45
C TYR A 263 7.29 -27.08 -17.40
N ASN A 264 6.84 -27.95 -16.50
CA ASN A 264 7.69 -28.57 -15.50
C ASN A 264 8.32 -29.84 -16.09
N GLU A 265 9.65 -29.90 -16.18
CA GLU A 265 10.36 -31.02 -16.76
C GLU A 265 10.18 -32.33 -16.01
N ALA A 266 10.10 -32.27 -14.67
CA ALA A 266 9.90 -33.42 -13.80
C ALA A 266 8.50 -34.05 -13.93
N ALA A 267 7.51 -33.27 -14.38
CA ALA A 267 6.13 -33.70 -14.58
C ALA A 267 5.72 -33.74 -16.07
N SER A 268 6.67 -33.55 -16.99
CA SER A 268 6.38 -33.42 -18.41
C SER A 268 5.95 -34.73 -19.07
N VAL A 269 5.10 -34.60 -20.08
CA VAL A 269 4.77 -35.70 -20.98
C VAL A 269 5.98 -36.01 -21.87
N PRO A 270 6.32 -37.29 -22.09
CA PRO A 270 7.43 -37.65 -22.96
C PRO A 270 7.23 -37.11 -24.40
N ILE A 271 8.20 -36.37 -24.92
CA ILE A 271 8.24 -35.86 -26.28
C ILE A 271 9.18 -36.79 -27.08
N GLU A 272 8.63 -37.52 -28.03
CA GLU A 272 9.38 -38.55 -28.81
C GLU A 272 10.30 -37.92 -29.86
N ASP A 273 9.86 -36.84 -30.51
CA ASP A 273 10.68 -36.12 -31.48
C ASP A 273 11.76 -35.30 -30.75
N LYS A 274 13.02 -35.66 -31.02
CA LYS A 274 14.19 -35.03 -30.40
C LYS A 274 14.32 -33.54 -30.77
N ALA A 275 14.09 -33.19 -32.02
CA ALA A 275 14.20 -31.81 -32.51
C ALA A 275 13.09 -30.92 -31.88
N LEU A 276 11.88 -31.46 -31.80
CA LEU A 276 10.76 -30.82 -31.13
C LEU A 276 11.05 -30.62 -29.63
N LYS A 277 11.57 -31.66 -28.95
CA LYS A 277 11.96 -31.61 -27.57
C LYS A 277 12.98 -30.52 -27.28
N GLU A 278 14.06 -30.46 -28.07
CA GLU A 278 15.11 -29.43 -27.92
C GLU A 278 14.55 -28.02 -28.11
N ARG A 279 13.64 -27.82 -29.09
CA ARG A 279 12.98 -26.53 -29.31
C ARG A 279 12.09 -26.13 -28.15
N PHE A 280 11.29 -27.04 -27.59
CA PHE A 280 10.45 -26.81 -26.45
C PHE A 280 11.27 -26.51 -25.20
N GLN A 281 12.36 -27.24 -24.96
CA GLN A 281 13.26 -26.98 -23.84
C GLN A 281 13.90 -25.60 -23.95
N ALA A 282 14.46 -25.27 -25.13
CA ALA A 282 15.08 -23.95 -25.35
C ALA A 282 14.10 -22.80 -25.13
N LYS A 283 12.84 -22.94 -25.61
CA LYS A 283 11.80 -21.95 -25.43
C LYS A 283 11.41 -21.83 -23.94
N ARG A 284 11.16 -22.97 -23.27
CA ARG A 284 10.86 -23.04 -21.84
C ARG A 284 11.97 -22.37 -21.03
N ASP A 285 13.23 -22.72 -21.26
CA ASP A 285 14.37 -22.21 -20.50
C ASP A 285 14.52 -20.70 -20.65
N HIS A 286 14.34 -20.19 -21.87
CA HIS A 286 14.35 -18.77 -22.15
C HIS A 286 13.22 -18.03 -21.42
N ASP A 287 11.99 -18.53 -21.50
CA ASP A 287 10.81 -17.90 -20.91
C ASP A 287 10.83 -18.01 -19.39
N LEU A 288 11.19 -19.18 -18.84
CA LEU A 288 11.32 -19.38 -17.40
C LEU A 288 12.39 -18.47 -16.82
N LYS A 289 13.55 -18.34 -17.50
CA LYS A 289 14.60 -17.43 -17.06
C LYS A 289 14.09 -16.00 -16.96
N LYS A 290 13.37 -15.49 -17.96
CA LYS A 290 12.79 -14.14 -17.92
C LYS A 290 11.82 -13.93 -16.77
N ILE A 291 10.98 -14.95 -16.48
CA ILE A 291 10.07 -14.90 -15.33
C ILE A 291 10.87 -14.82 -14.03
N LEU A 292 11.90 -15.66 -13.88
CA LEU A 292 12.73 -15.71 -12.68
C LEU A 292 13.52 -14.41 -12.49
N ASP A 293 14.12 -13.89 -13.57
CA ASP A 293 14.84 -12.62 -13.56
C ASP A 293 13.91 -11.46 -13.11
N ALA A 294 12.68 -11.40 -13.65
CA ALA A 294 11.70 -10.42 -13.23
C ALA A 294 11.29 -10.58 -11.75
N MET A 295 11.11 -11.83 -11.27
CA MET A 295 10.83 -12.10 -9.85
C MET A 295 12.00 -11.68 -8.94
N ASP A 296 13.21 -11.59 -9.44
CA ASP A 296 14.38 -11.13 -8.68
C ASP A 296 14.52 -9.59 -8.77
N GLU A 297 14.17 -8.98 -9.90
CA GLU A 297 14.17 -7.52 -10.07
C GLU A 297 13.08 -6.78 -9.28
N VAL A 298 12.01 -7.45 -8.86
CA VAL A 298 10.89 -6.80 -8.13
C VAL A 298 11.35 -6.12 -6.86
N GLU A 299 12.37 -6.66 -6.20
CA GLU A 299 12.94 -6.08 -4.97
C GLU A 299 13.53 -4.69 -5.25
N LEU A 300 14.30 -4.58 -6.33
CA LEU A 300 14.89 -3.32 -6.76
C LEU A 300 13.81 -2.28 -7.06
N GLN A 301 12.82 -2.65 -7.89
CA GLN A 301 11.71 -1.77 -8.24
C GLN A 301 10.92 -1.34 -7.00
N ARG A 302 10.74 -2.24 -6.03
CA ARG A 302 10.04 -1.94 -4.78
C ARG A 302 10.78 -0.90 -3.94
N ASN A 303 12.10 -0.99 -3.85
CA ASN A 303 12.93 -0.03 -3.12
C ASN A 303 12.73 1.39 -3.67
N TYR A 304 12.75 1.57 -4.98
CA TYR A 304 12.46 2.87 -5.61
C TYR A 304 11.03 3.34 -5.36
N ARG A 305 10.04 2.44 -5.43
CA ARG A 305 8.64 2.80 -5.15
C ARG A 305 8.45 3.28 -3.72
N ILE A 306 9.08 2.63 -2.74
CA ILE A 306 8.97 3.03 -1.32
C ILE A 306 9.53 4.44 -1.11
N VAL A 307 10.68 4.73 -1.68
CA VAL A 307 11.28 6.07 -1.62
C VAL A 307 10.39 7.07 -2.37
N GLY A 308 9.87 6.70 -3.53
CA GLY A 308 8.97 7.53 -4.34
C GLY A 308 7.63 7.86 -3.67
N VAL A 309 7.13 7.02 -2.75
CA VAL A 309 5.92 7.34 -1.96
C VAL A 309 6.10 8.62 -1.16
N LEU A 310 7.27 8.84 -0.55
CA LEU A 310 7.55 10.08 0.20
C LEU A 310 7.48 11.32 -0.69
N GLU A 311 8.02 11.23 -1.90
CA GLU A 311 7.96 12.32 -2.88
C GLU A 311 6.52 12.56 -3.35
N THR A 312 5.80 11.49 -3.69
CA THR A 312 4.39 11.58 -4.10
C THR A 312 3.55 12.24 -3.02
N VAL A 313 3.65 11.79 -1.77
CA VAL A 313 2.90 12.37 -0.64
C VAL A 313 3.32 13.82 -0.38
N ALA A 314 4.61 14.17 -0.54
CA ALA A 314 5.08 15.55 -0.41
C ALA A 314 4.48 16.45 -1.50
N ASN A 315 4.40 15.97 -2.74
CA ASN A 315 3.80 16.68 -3.86
C ASN A 315 2.28 16.83 -3.68
N GLU A 316 1.57 15.76 -3.35
CA GLU A 316 0.14 15.80 -3.05
C GLU A 316 -0.17 16.76 -1.90
N LEU A 317 0.66 16.76 -0.84
CA LEU A 317 0.48 17.65 0.30
C LEU A 317 0.57 19.13 -0.12
N GLU A 318 1.58 19.49 -0.90
CA GLU A 318 1.84 20.89 -1.27
C GLU A 318 0.90 21.40 -2.36
N HIS A 319 0.63 20.59 -3.40
CA HIS A 319 -0.08 21.04 -4.59
C HIS A 319 -1.58 20.76 -4.56
N ASP A 320 -2.03 19.75 -3.80
CA ASP A 320 -3.42 19.34 -3.80
C ASP A 320 -4.10 19.50 -2.44
N ILE A 321 -3.52 18.93 -1.40
CA ILE A 321 -4.16 18.85 -0.07
C ILE A 321 -4.22 20.22 0.59
N ILE A 322 -3.10 20.93 0.66
CA ILE A 322 -3.05 22.25 1.32
C ILE A 322 -3.90 23.28 0.57
N PRO A 323 -3.86 23.40 -0.77
CA PRO A 323 -4.77 24.27 -1.52
C PRO A 323 -6.25 23.92 -1.30
N THR A 324 -6.59 22.64 -1.29
CA THR A 324 -7.97 22.17 -1.02
C THR A 324 -8.43 22.57 0.39
N LEU A 325 -7.57 22.37 1.41
CA LEU A 325 -7.88 22.79 2.78
C LEU A 325 -8.04 24.32 2.90
N ARG A 326 -7.21 25.10 2.21
CA ARG A 326 -7.34 26.58 2.18
C ARG A 326 -8.66 27.01 1.54
N THR A 327 -9.05 26.38 0.44
CA THR A 327 -10.32 26.64 -0.25
C THR A 327 -11.51 26.30 0.64
N ALA A 328 -11.50 25.13 1.27
CA ALA A 328 -12.53 24.71 2.22
C ALA A 328 -12.62 25.65 3.43
N GLN A 329 -11.47 26.10 3.95
CA GLN A 329 -11.40 27.05 5.05
C GLN A 329 -11.95 28.43 4.66
N ALA A 330 -11.70 28.89 3.44
CA ALA A 330 -12.28 30.12 2.91
C ALA A 330 -13.81 30.04 2.79
N GLN A 331 -14.33 28.90 2.30
CA GLN A 331 -15.77 28.63 2.24
C GLN A 331 -16.39 28.61 3.64
N TRP A 332 -15.76 27.94 4.59
CA TRP A 332 -16.18 27.89 5.99
C TRP A 332 -16.23 29.29 6.60
N ARG A 333 -15.17 30.10 6.46
CA ARG A 333 -15.10 31.48 6.95
C ARG A 333 -16.24 32.35 6.39
N ARG A 334 -16.47 32.28 5.06
CA ARG A 334 -17.58 33.01 4.43
C ARG A 334 -18.94 32.59 5.00
N GLY A 335 -19.15 31.29 5.14
CA GLY A 335 -20.39 30.75 5.71
C GLY A 335 -20.62 31.16 7.16
N VAL A 336 -19.56 31.21 7.98
CA VAL A 336 -19.64 31.68 9.37
C VAL A 336 -19.99 33.16 9.41
N LEU A 337 -19.29 34.01 8.65
CA LEU A 337 -19.55 35.47 8.62
C LEU A 337 -20.98 35.79 8.14
N ILE A 338 -21.48 35.07 7.15
CA ILE A 338 -22.88 35.21 6.68
C ILE A 338 -23.86 34.79 7.79
N GLY A 339 -23.60 33.64 8.42
CA GLY A 339 -24.44 33.13 9.51
C GLY A 339 -24.48 34.05 10.71
N ASP A 340 -23.32 34.59 11.11
CA ASP A 340 -23.23 35.57 12.19
C ASP A 340 -23.94 36.89 11.85
N GLY A 341 -23.79 37.37 10.61
CA GLY A 341 -24.51 38.54 10.11
C GLY A 341 -26.03 38.38 10.15
N ILE A 342 -26.56 37.26 9.69
CA ILE A 342 -27.98 36.93 9.77
C ILE A 342 -28.42 36.86 11.25
N GLY A 343 -27.64 36.18 12.08
CA GLY A 343 -27.93 36.05 13.50
C GLY A 343 -27.98 37.38 14.23
N LEU A 344 -27.06 38.31 13.93
CA LEU A 344 -27.08 39.66 14.46
C LEU A 344 -28.33 40.45 14.03
N VAL A 345 -28.74 40.35 12.77
CA VAL A 345 -29.97 41.01 12.29
C VAL A 345 -31.19 40.43 12.99
N VAL A 346 -31.31 39.11 13.10
CA VAL A 346 -32.42 38.47 13.83
C VAL A 346 -32.44 38.87 15.30
N LEU A 347 -31.31 38.91 15.96
CA LEU A 347 -31.19 39.29 17.35
C LEU A 347 -31.59 40.77 17.56
N ALA A 348 -31.19 41.66 16.66
CA ALA A 348 -31.56 43.07 16.68
C ALA A 348 -33.06 43.28 16.50
N VAL A 349 -33.70 42.58 15.53
CA VAL A 349 -35.14 42.60 15.31
C VAL A 349 -35.90 42.08 16.53
N LEU A 350 -35.47 40.92 17.08
CA LEU A 350 -36.09 40.38 18.31
C LEU A 350 -35.94 41.29 19.51
N ALA A 351 -34.78 41.88 19.70
CA ALA A 351 -34.58 42.85 20.81
C ALA A 351 -35.44 44.08 20.65
N GLY A 352 -35.54 44.63 19.43
CA GLY A 352 -36.41 45.77 19.14
C GLY A 352 -37.90 45.48 19.30
N THR A 353 -38.37 44.30 18.85
CA THR A 353 -39.77 43.88 19.05
C THR A 353 -40.10 43.62 20.50
N LEU A 354 -39.20 42.99 21.22
CA LEU A 354 -39.36 42.72 22.67
C LEU A 354 -39.40 44.01 23.47
N ALA A 355 -38.53 44.96 23.19
CA ALA A 355 -38.51 46.26 23.82
C ALA A 355 -39.81 47.03 23.57
N ASN A 356 -40.37 46.94 22.38
CA ASN A 356 -41.62 47.58 22.01
C ASN A 356 -42.83 46.90 22.66
N VAL A 357 -42.91 45.57 22.66
CA VAL A 357 -44.02 44.81 23.25
C VAL A 357 -44.06 44.92 24.80
N LEU A 358 -42.93 44.97 25.45
CA LEU A 358 -42.85 45.08 26.90
C LEU A 358 -43.01 46.53 27.41
N HIS A 359 -43.17 47.53 26.50
CA HIS A 359 -43.20 48.94 26.82
C HIS A 359 -42.06 49.37 27.77
N TRP A 360 -40.92 48.69 27.63
CA TRP A 360 -39.80 48.79 28.57
C TRP A 360 -39.01 50.10 28.38
N MET A 361 -39.15 50.73 27.19
CA MET A 361 -38.52 52.03 26.90
C MET A 361 -39.28 52.79 25.83
N PRO A 362 -39.57 54.09 26.00
CA PRO A 362 -39.86 54.97 24.91
C PRO A 362 -38.60 55.05 24.03
N ALA A 363 -38.80 55.01 22.70
CA ALA A 363 -37.72 54.94 21.71
C ALA A 363 -36.71 56.11 21.80
N SER A 364 -37.05 57.19 22.47
CA SER A 364 -36.19 58.37 22.70
C SER A 364 -35.13 58.20 23.77
N ASP A 365 -35.34 57.29 24.75
CA ASP A 365 -34.48 57.23 25.95
C ASP A 365 -33.51 56.00 25.95
N MET A 366 -33.60 55.16 24.92
CA MET A 366 -32.84 53.88 24.85
C MET A 366 -31.31 54.05 24.85
N PHE A 367 -30.82 55.27 24.56
CA PHE A 367 -29.39 55.61 24.55
C PHE A 367 -29.04 56.79 25.46
N SER A 368 -29.95 57.20 26.41
CA SER A 368 -29.61 58.25 27.36
C SER A 368 -28.60 57.77 28.38
N PHE A 369 -27.52 58.51 28.52
CA PHE A 369 -26.44 58.20 29.47
C PHE A 369 -26.94 58.13 30.93
N ASP A 370 -27.97 58.93 31.28
CA ASP A 370 -28.58 58.97 32.62
C ASP A 370 -29.34 57.66 32.94
N TRP A 371 -30.05 57.08 31.99
CA TRP A 371 -30.71 55.76 32.18
C TRP A 371 -29.70 54.64 32.39
N LEU A 372 -28.61 54.63 31.63
CA LEU A 372 -27.51 53.69 31.76
C LEU A 372 -26.88 53.78 33.15
N MET A 373 -26.72 54.96 33.70
CA MET A 373 -26.11 55.20 35.00
C MET A 373 -27.02 54.88 36.21
N GLN A 374 -28.35 55.06 36.06
CA GLN A 374 -29.32 54.70 37.12
C GLN A 374 -29.51 53.17 37.23
N HIS A 375 -29.35 52.42 36.15
CA HIS A 375 -29.62 50.98 36.10
C HIS A 375 -28.36 50.14 35.82
N ARG A 376 -27.21 50.53 36.34
CA ARG A 376 -25.87 49.92 36.06
C ARG A 376 -25.86 48.39 36.12
N LEU A 377 -26.48 47.79 37.18
CA LEU A 377 -26.47 46.35 37.38
C LEU A 377 -27.29 45.62 36.29
N ASN A 378 -28.49 46.09 36.01
CA ASN A 378 -29.38 45.49 35.00
C ASN A 378 -28.80 45.64 33.62
N THR A 379 -28.21 46.78 33.29
CA THR A 379 -27.53 47.03 32.03
C THR A 379 -26.32 46.07 31.86
N PHE A 380 -25.52 45.91 32.91
CA PHE A 380 -24.39 45.00 32.88
C PHE A 380 -24.83 43.54 32.69
N VAL A 381 -25.87 43.06 33.41
CA VAL A 381 -26.41 41.72 33.31
C VAL A 381 -26.99 41.48 31.91
N THR A 382 -27.74 42.44 31.35
CA THR A 382 -28.31 42.34 30.01
C THR A 382 -27.22 42.30 28.95
N LEU A 383 -26.22 43.13 29.04
CA LEU A 383 -25.10 43.17 28.11
C LEU A 383 -24.28 41.86 28.17
N ALA A 384 -24.05 41.36 29.38
CA ALA A 384 -23.39 40.08 29.59
C ALA A 384 -24.20 38.90 28.96
N ALA A 385 -25.52 38.89 29.16
CA ALA A 385 -26.41 37.90 28.57
C ALA A 385 -26.38 37.96 27.03
N ILE A 386 -26.40 39.14 26.44
CA ILE A 386 -26.30 39.33 24.97
C ILE A 386 -24.94 38.80 24.46
N VAL A 387 -23.84 39.10 25.13
CA VAL A 387 -22.50 38.60 24.75
C VAL A 387 -22.44 37.07 24.82
N VAL A 388 -22.99 36.48 25.88
CA VAL A 388 -23.05 35.01 26.01
C VAL A 388 -23.91 34.37 24.92
N LEU A 389 -25.08 34.92 24.62
CA LEU A 389 -25.97 34.43 23.56
C LEU A 389 -25.32 34.58 22.18
N ALA A 390 -24.75 35.74 21.88
CA ALA A 390 -24.07 35.97 20.60
C ALA A 390 -22.84 35.05 20.43
N GLY A 391 -22.07 34.86 21.50
CA GLY A 391 -20.95 33.95 21.57
C GLY A 391 -21.38 32.48 21.33
N SER A 392 -22.43 32.06 22.05
CA SER A 392 -22.98 30.68 21.88
C SER A 392 -23.50 30.45 20.47
N PHE A 393 -24.22 31.41 19.90
CA PHE A 393 -24.71 31.38 18.52
C PHE A 393 -23.55 31.32 17.52
N HIS A 394 -22.53 32.16 17.68
CA HIS A 394 -21.32 32.11 16.86
C HIS A 394 -20.67 30.74 16.86
N TYR A 395 -20.48 30.10 18.01
CA TYR A 395 -19.90 28.77 18.12
C TYR A 395 -20.80 27.69 17.48
N TRP A 396 -22.13 27.84 17.63
CA TRP A 396 -23.08 26.94 16.98
C TRP A 396 -23.01 27.05 15.44
N VAL A 397 -23.03 28.27 14.88
CA VAL A 397 -22.88 28.55 13.44
C VAL A 397 -21.57 27.96 12.92
N ARG A 398 -20.46 28.17 13.62
CA ARG A 398 -19.16 27.58 13.26
C ARG A 398 -19.24 26.06 13.11
N GLY A 399 -19.87 25.40 14.07
CA GLY A 399 -20.02 23.95 14.06
C GLY A 399 -20.89 23.44 12.89
N VAL A 400 -22.02 24.08 12.65
CA VAL A 400 -22.94 23.72 11.55
C VAL A 400 -22.29 23.93 10.19
N VAL A 401 -21.64 25.08 9.96
CA VAL A 401 -20.96 25.37 8.70
C VAL A 401 -19.77 24.44 8.51
N ALA A 402 -18.97 24.14 9.56
CA ALA A 402 -17.86 23.21 9.47
C ALA A 402 -18.33 21.80 9.05
N LYS A 403 -19.41 21.29 9.63
CA LYS A 403 -19.98 19.99 9.26
C LYS A 403 -20.46 19.96 7.82
N ARG A 404 -21.12 21.07 7.35
CA ARG A 404 -21.58 21.17 5.94
C ARG A 404 -20.44 21.19 4.95
N VAL A 405 -19.37 21.95 5.22
CA VAL A 405 -18.20 22.00 4.34
C VAL A 405 -17.45 20.66 4.39
N ALA A 406 -17.28 20.07 5.58
CA ALA A 406 -16.64 18.76 5.73
C ALA A 406 -17.38 17.62 4.97
N ALA A 407 -18.71 17.71 4.88
CA ALA A 407 -19.51 16.72 4.14
C ALA A 407 -19.29 16.78 2.61
N ARG A 408 -18.70 17.86 2.08
CA ARG A 408 -18.36 18.03 0.66
C ARG A 408 -16.93 17.61 0.33
N LEU A 409 -16.10 17.37 1.36
CA LEU A 409 -14.74 16.91 1.20
C LEU A 409 -14.71 15.39 1.12
N ASN A 410 -13.85 14.86 0.26
CA ASN A 410 -13.54 13.43 0.25
C ASN A 410 -12.96 13.04 1.61
N GLU A 411 -13.34 11.87 2.10
CA GLU A 411 -12.86 11.38 3.39
C GLU A 411 -11.38 11.07 3.33
N THR A 412 -10.96 10.41 2.26
CA THR A 412 -9.57 10.00 2.02
C THR A 412 -9.04 10.60 0.72
N TYR A 413 -7.72 10.82 0.66
CA TYR A 413 -7.00 11.36 -0.50
C TYR A 413 -5.68 10.63 -0.71
N GLY A 414 -5.32 10.43 -2.00
CA GLY A 414 -4.06 9.83 -2.41
C GLY A 414 -3.96 8.33 -2.18
N GLN A 415 -2.83 7.75 -2.62
CA GLN A 415 -2.57 6.30 -2.51
C GLN A 415 -2.48 5.80 -1.05
N VAL A 416 -2.04 6.67 -0.14
CA VAL A 416 -1.88 6.36 1.29
C VAL A 416 -3.09 6.75 2.14
N GLU A 417 -4.22 7.12 1.49
CA GLU A 417 -5.51 7.42 2.14
C GLU A 417 -5.42 8.43 3.28
N LEU A 418 -4.86 9.61 3.01
CA LEU A 418 -4.78 10.69 3.97
C LEU A 418 -6.18 11.26 4.27
N ASN A 419 -6.50 11.46 5.55
CA ASN A 419 -7.83 11.90 5.97
C ASN A 419 -7.99 13.43 5.88
N LEU A 420 -8.51 13.88 4.73
CA LEU A 420 -8.72 15.30 4.43
C LEU A 420 -9.79 15.94 5.31
N LYS A 421 -10.86 15.18 5.59
CA LYS A 421 -11.97 15.63 6.42
C LYS A 421 -11.55 15.86 7.87
N ALA A 422 -10.75 14.95 8.43
CA ALA A 422 -10.21 15.09 9.79
C ALA A 422 -9.29 16.33 9.91
N ALA A 423 -8.41 16.54 8.92
CA ALA A 423 -7.53 17.70 8.86
C ALA A 423 -8.32 19.03 8.80
N PHE A 424 -9.39 19.07 8.00
CA PHE A 424 -10.28 20.23 7.92
C PHE A 424 -10.99 20.48 9.25
N LEU A 425 -11.59 19.46 9.88
CA LEU A 425 -12.27 19.58 11.16
C LEU A 425 -11.31 20.01 12.29
N LYS A 426 -10.06 19.53 12.27
CA LYS A 426 -9.01 19.98 13.18
C LYS A 426 -8.69 21.47 12.96
N THR A 427 -8.68 21.91 11.70
CA THR A 427 -8.42 23.30 11.33
C THR A 427 -9.54 24.24 11.77
N THR A 428 -10.80 23.79 11.79
CA THR A 428 -11.98 24.57 12.17
C THR A 428 -12.36 24.44 13.66
N GLY A 429 -11.47 23.92 14.49
CA GLY A 429 -11.68 23.73 15.93
C GLY A 429 -12.09 25.01 16.68
N ALA A 430 -12.84 24.86 17.78
CA ALA A 430 -13.51 25.95 18.48
C ALA A 430 -12.57 27.10 18.94
N LEU A 431 -11.38 26.77 19.42
CA LEU A 431 -10.42 27.75 19.94
C LEU A 431 -9.60 28.48 18.89
N ARG A 432 -9.81 28.16 17.59
CA ARG A 432 -9.04 28.76 16.52
C ARG A 432 -9.77 29.94 15.88
N SER A 433 -9.05 31.03 15.66
CA SER A 433 -9.58 32.19 14.95
C SER A 433 -10.01 31.85 13.54
N ILE A 434 -11.19 32.34 13.11
CA ILE A 434 -11.71 32.17 11.76
C ILE A 434 -10.90 32.96 10.71
N PHE A 435 -10.10 33.93 11.13
CA PHE A 435 -9.31 34.81 10.25
C PHE A 435 -7.93 34.23 9.88
N ARG A 436 -7.50 33.12 10.50
CA ARG A 436 -6.23 32.50 10.11
C ARG A 436 -6.34 31.82 8.75
N PRO A 437 -5.50 32.19 7.75
CA PRO A 437 -5.62 31.67 6.40
C PRO A 437 -5.04 30.27 6.24
N GLU A 438 -4.07 29.88 7.08
CA GLU A 438 -3.35 28.62 6.94
C GLU A 438 -3.99 27.48 7.73
N PRO A 439 -3.99 26.25 7.21
CA PRO A 439 -4.41 25.07 7.97
C PRO A 439 -3.59 24.86 9.25
N VAL A 440 -4.16 24.13 10.22
CA VAL A 440 -3.43 23.76 11.44
C VAL A 440 -2.22 22.90 11.05
N GLY A 441 -1.08 23.22 11.67
CA GLY A 441 0.14 22.42 11.45
C GLY A 441 0.86 22.72 10.14
N TRP A 442 0.43 23.73 9.37
CA TRP A 442 1.11 24.18 8.17
C TRP A 442 1.68 25.58 8.37
N SER A 443 2.97 25.64 8.60
CA SER A 443 3.73 26.89 8.81
C SER A 443 4.92 26.96 7.86
N THR A 444 5.59 28.11 7.80
CA THR A 444 6.84 28.24 7.02
C THR A 444 7.94 27.24 7.43
N ARG A 445 7.95 26.83 8.71
CA ARG A 445 8.86 25.76 9.17
C ARG A 445 8.47 24.41 8.60
N ASP A 446 7.17 24.13 8.51
CA ASP A 446 6.65 22.86 7.97
C ASP A 446 6.88 22.76 6.46
N GLN A 447 6.76 23.89 5.74
CA GLN A 447 7.14 23.98 4.31
C GLN A 447 8.64 23.70 4.10
N LYS A 448 9.51 24.26 4.95
CA LYS A 448 10.94 23.95 4.93
C LYS A 448 11.19 22.47 5.21
N LEU A 449 10.47 21.87 6.15
CA LEU A 449 10.58 20.44 6.46
C LEU A 449 10.22 19.58 5.23
N VAL A 450 9.16 19.91 4.50
CA VAL A 450 8.80 19.18 3.25
C VAL A 450 9.90 19.29 2.21
N ARG A 451 10.52 20.47 2.08
CA ARG A 451 11.67 20.66 1.18
C ARG A 451 12.86 19.77 1.58
N VAL A 452 13.20 19.75 2.87
CA VAL A 452 14.29 18.89 3.39
C VAL A 452 13.95 17.41 3.17
N ILE A 453 12.67 17.01 3.32
CA ILE A 453 12.25 15.63 3.02
C ILE A 453 12.49 15.31 1.55
N ARG A 454 12.15 16.21 0.61
CA ARG A 454 12.43 16.01 -0.83
C ARG A 454 13.91 15.89 -1.14
N GLU A 455 14.73 16.75 -0.55
CA GLU A 455 16.20 16.67 -0.68
C GLU A 455 16.69 15.31 -0.16
N THR A 456 16.23 14.88 1.01
CA THR A 456 16.58 13.56 1.57
C THR A 456 16.09 12.40 0.68
N VAL A 457 14.92 12.53 0.06
CA VAL A 457 14.40 11.54 -0.91
C VAL A 457 15.31 11.44 -2.13
N ALA A 458 15.75 12.58 -2.68
CA ALA A 458 16.69 12.61 -3.80
C ALA A 458 18.03 11.94 -3.42
N ASP A 459 18.54 12.19 -2.23
CA ASP A 459 19.74 11.54 -1.70
C ASP A 459 19.57 10.02 -1.56
N HIS A 460 18.40 9.56 -1.08
CA HIS A 460 18.10 8.13 -1.00
C HIS A 460 18.01 7.48 -2.38
N ILE A 461 17.38 8.15 -3.36
CA ILE A 461 17.35 7.67 -4.75
C ILE A 461 18.77 7.56 -5.30
N GLN A 462 19.62 8.56 -5.06
CA GLN A 462 21.01 8.52 -5.49
C GLN A 462 21.77 7.37 -4.82
N THR A 463 21.56 7.14 -3.54
CA THR A 463 22.17 6.01 -2.80
C THR A 463 21.73 4.65 -3.38
N LEU A 464 20.45 4.52 -3.77
CA LEU A 464 19.96 3.32 -4.46
C LEU A 464 20.61 3.18 -5.85
N ASN A 465 20.72 4.28 -6.62
CA ASN A 465 21.40 4.28 -7.92
C ASN A 465 22.87 3.85 -7.77
N ASP A 466 23.58 4.39 -6.79
CA ASP A 466 24.99 4.04 -6.55
C ASP A 466 25.14 2.57 -6.13
N ARG A 467 24.17 2.03 -5.40
CA ARG A 467 24.17 0.62 -4.97
C ARG A 467 23.85 -0.35 -6.11
N TYR A 468 22.88 -0.04 -6.96
CA TYR A 468 22.34 -0.99 -7.94
C TYR A 468 22.81 -0.73 -9.38
N ALA A 469 23.07 0.51 -9.75
CA ALA A 469 23.51 0.88 -11.09
C ALA A 469 25.00 1.30 -11.14
N ASP A 470 25.58 1.57 -9.97
CA ASP A 470 26.96 2.04 -9.78
C ASP A 470 27.42 3.06 -10.84
N PRO A 471 26.67 4.15 -11.09
CA PRO A 471 27.03 5.14 -12.11
C PRO A 471 28.33 5.86 -11.77
N SER A 472 28.77 5.82 -10.50
CA SER A 472 30.00 6.45 -10.03
C SER A 472 31.20 5.49 -9.94
N GLY A 473 31.00 4.16 -10.07
CA GLY A 473 32.02 3.13 -9.90
C GLY A 473 32.62 3.03 -8.50
N LYS A 474 32.00 3.70 -7.50
CA LYS A 474 32.54 3.78 -6.14
C LYS A 474 32.17 2.60 -5.24
N THR A 475 31.10 1.90 -5.58
CA THR A 475 30.53 0.85 -4.72
C THR A 475 31.19 -0.51 -4.93
N LEU A 476 31.80 -0.74 -6.09
CA LEU A 476 32.48 -2.00 -6.40
C LEU A 476 33.86 -2.13 -5.70
N LEU A 477 34.53 -1.02 -5.43
CA LEU A 477 35.87 -1.02 -4.82
C LEU A 477 35.93 -1.62 -3.41
N PRO A 478 35.01 -1.32 -2.45
CA PRO A 478 35.07 -1.94 -1.11
C PRO A 478 34.60 -3.39 -1.08
N ALA A 479 33.69 -3.78 -1.98
CA ALA A 479 33.19 -5.17 -2.04
C ALA A 479 34.20 -6.10 -2.71
N MET A 480 34.89 -5.63 -3.76
CA MET A 480 35.98 -6.40 -4.42
C MET A 480 37.22 -6.49 -3.52
N ALA A 481 37.58 -5.42 -2.82
CA ALA A 481 38.68 -5.43 -1.85
C ALA A 481 38.42 -6.39 -0.68
N SER A 482 37.16 -6.51 -0.21
CA SER A 482 36.80 -7.49 0.82
C SER A 482 36.72 -8.92 0.27
N ALA A 483 36.32 -9.12 -0.99
CA ALA A 483 36.31 -10.43 -1.65
C ALA A 483 37.74 -10.89 -2.01
N GLU A 484 38.60 -9.99 -2.48
CA GLU A 484 40.02 -10.28 -2.71
C GLU A 484 40.78 -10.53 -1.39
N ALA A 485 40.48 -9.78 -0.31
CA ALA A 485 41.05 -10.02 1.00
C ALA A 485 40.56 -11.36 1.58
N ALA A 486 39.28 -11.74 1.38
CA ALA A 486 38.77 -13.03 1.77
C ALA A 486 39.32 -14.19 0.92
N ALA A 487 39.55 -13.97 -0.37
CA ALA A 487 40.19 -14.92 -1.26
C ALA A 487 41.72 -15.08 -0.98
N ALA A 488 42.38 -13.99 -0.60
CA ALA A 488 43.80 -14.02 -0.20
C ALA A 488 44.05 -14.75 1.13
N VAL A 489 43.08 -14.70 2.07
CA VAL A 489 43.12 -15.45 3.33
C VAL A 489 42.83 -16.96 3.12
N ALA A 490 42.10 -17.30 2.02
CA ALA A 490 41.77 -18.71 1.68
C ALA A 490 42.86 -19.43 0.88
N VAL A 491 43.94 -18.73 0.47
CA VAL A 491 45.05 -19.26 -0.32
C VAL A 491 46.37 -19.17 0.49
N GLU A 492 46.37 -19.52 1.79
CA GLU A 492 47.58 -19.92 2.44
C GLU A 492 47.82 -21.43 2.19
N PRO A 493 48.94 -21.81 1.56
CA PRO A 493 49.16 -23.20 1.20
C PRO A 493 49.50 -24.04 2.45
N SER A 494 48.88 -25.21 2.47
CA SER A 494 49.11 -26.28 3.41
C SER A 494 50.55 -26.88 3.36
N ASP A 495 51.54 -26.18 2.86
CA ASP A 495 52.92 -26.68 2.67
C ASP A 495 53.88 -26.46 3.85
N GLN A 496 53.45 -25.82 4.94
CA GLN A 496 54.33 -25.62 6.12
C GLN A 496 54.16 -26.64 7.22
N VAL A 497 53.25 -27.60 7.10
CA VAL A 497 53.08 -28.66 8.12
C VAL A 497 53.87 -29.92 7.78
N ALA A 498 54.31 -30.13 6.54
CA ALA A 498 55.13 -31.29 6.14
C ALA A 498 56.61 -31.15 6.50
N ALA A 499 57.14 -29.95 6.63
CA ALA A 499 58.56 -29.73 6.92
C ALA A 499 58.94 -29.79 8.43
N LYS A 500 57.97 -29.89 9.34
CA LYS A 500 58.21 -29.92 10.80
C LYS A 500 58.18 -31.33 11.40
N ASN A 501 57.75 -32.32 10.65
CA ASN A 501 57.68 -33.70 11.10
C ASN A 501 58.88 -34.60 10.70
N GLU A 502 59.76 -34.11 9.81
CA GLU A 502 61.00 -34.80 9.42
C GLU A 502 62.22 -34.45 10.28
N ALA A 503 62.14 -33.39 11.10
CA ALA A 503 63.25 -32.95 11.97
C ALA A 503 63.16 -33.52 13.42
N SER A 504 62.21 -34.41 13.70
CA SER A 504 62.05 -35.05 15.04
C SER A 504 62.24 -36.57 15.04
N ALA A 505 62.79 -37.15 13.95
CA ALA A 505 63.05 -38.58 13.88
C ALA A 505 64.42 -38.83 13.22
N ALA A 506 65.46 -38.10 13.73
CA ALA A 506 66.87 -38.46 13.55
C ALA A 506 67.63 -38.18 14.84
#